data_6def61c31db08787adb5fcab0ac63758
#
_entry.id   6def61c31db08787adb5fcab0ac63758
#
_cell.length_a   1.000
_cell.length_b   1.000
_cell.length_c   1.000
_cell.angle_alpha   90.00
_cell.angle_beta   90.00
_cell.angle_gamma   90.00
#
_symmetry.space_group_name_H-M   'P 1'
#
loop_
_entity.id
_entity.type
_entity.pdbx_description
1 polymer ?
#
loop_
_entity_poly.entity_id
_entity_poly.type
_entity_poly.pdbx_seq_one_letter_code
_entity_poly.pdbx_strand_id
1 'polypeptide(L)'
;MCGIAGIFNIQSQTPELRNKALRMAQKIRHRGPDWSGIYVGGSAILAHERLSIVDPESGGQPLYSPDRKQVLAVNGEIYNHRDIRARYAGKYAFQTGSDCEVILALYKDKGIRFLEELNGIFAFALYDEETDDYLIARDPIGVIPLYIGRDKDGHIYFGSELKALEGFCDEYEPFLPGHYYRGREGKMHRWYTRDWMDYAAVKDNYTPAAERNAAPASIGR
;
A
#
# COMPACT_ATOMS: atom_id res chain seq x y z
N MET A 1 -0.93 -7.61 -12.48
CA MET A 1 -0.83 -6.86 -11.19
C MET A 1 0.33 -7.41 -10.40
N CYS A 2 1.12 -6.56 -9.79
CA CYS A 2 2.29 -6.93 -9.00
C CYS A 2 1.95 -7.77 -7.75
N GLY A 3 2.96 -8.24 -7.04
CA GLY A 3 2.84 -8.89 -5.75
C GLY A 3 3.77 -8.25 -4.71
N ILE A 4 3.28 -8.05 -3.49
CA ILE A 4 4.07 -7.59 -2.35
C ILE A 4 3.99 -8.59 -1.21
N ALA A 5 5.08 -8.74 -0.48
CA ALA A 5 5.13 -9.53 0.75
C ALA A 5 6.23 -8.97 1.67
N GLY A 6 6.12 -9.19 2.96
CA GLY A 6 7.18 -8.77 3.86
C GLY A 6 6.91 -9.04 5.32
N ILE A 7 7.86 -8.63 6.14
CA ILE A 7 7.90 -8.87 7.58
C ILE A 7 8.34 -7.59 8.28
N PHE A 8 7.64 -7.21 9.34
CA PHE A 8 7.95 -6.09 10.22
C PHE A 8 8.12 -6.54 11.67
N ASN A 9 8.51 -5.62 12.54
CA ASN A 9 8.81 -5.84 13.96
C ASN A 9 9.98 -6.81 14.18
N ILE A 10 10.94 -6.82 13.29
CA ILE A 10 12.12 -7.69 13.38
C ILE A 10 13.08 -7.10 14.41
N GLN A 11 13.30 -7.82 15.50
CA GLN A 11 14.23 -7.39 16.56
C GLN A 11 15.69 -7.59 16.18
N SER A 12 15.96 -8.62 15.38
CA SER A 12 17.30 -8.94 14.88
C SER A 12 17.17 -9.58 13.50
N GLN A 13 17.84 -8.99 12.52
CA GLN A 13 17.88 -9.55 11.17
C GLN A 13 18.63 -10.88 11.15
N THR A 14 17.99 -11.91 10.62
CA THR A 14 18.57 -13.24 10.47
C THR A 14 18.46 -13.76 9.04
N PRO A 15 19.36 -14.64 8.60
CA PRO A 15 19.23 -15.30 7.30
C PRO A 15 17.90 -16.06 7.15
N GLU A 16 17.37 -16.61 8.25
CA GLU A 16 16.10 -17.34 8.28
C GLU A 16 14.91 -16.43 7.95
N LEU A 17 14.83 -15.23 8.53
CA LEU A 17 13.77 -14.25 8.24
C LEU A 17 13.87 -13.77 6.80
N ARG A 18 15.07 -13.49 6.32
CA ARG A 18 15.27 -13.15 4.91
C ARG A 18 14.82 -14.28 3.98
N ASN A 19 15.20 -15.52 4.26
CA ASN A 19 14.78 -16.68 3.48
C ASN A 19 13.26 -16.91 3.57
N LYS A 20 12.66 -16.65 4.73
CA LYS A 20 11.19 -16.67 4.90
C LYS A 20 10.51 -15.68 3.96
N ALA A 21 10.94 -14.42 3.95
CA ALA A 21 10.40 -13.39 3.05
C ALA A 21 10.58 -13.74 1.57
N LEU A 22 11.73 -14.30 1.18
CA LEU A 22 11.95 -14.77 -0.20
C LEU A 22 10.98 -15.89 -0.59
N ARG A 23 10.73 -16.85 0.30
CA ARG A 23 9.74 -17.93 0.04
C ARG A 23 8.32 -17.41 -0.04
N MET A 24 7.97 -16.40 0.76
CA MET A 24 6.68 -15.70 0.66
C MET A 24 6.53 -15.05 -0.72
N ALA A 25 7.54 -14.32 -1.17
CA ALA A 25 7.57 -13.69 -2.50
C ALA A 25 7.48 -14.72 -3.63
N GLN A 26 8.21 -15.84 -3.55
CA GLN A 26 8.15 -16.92 -4.53
C GLN A 26 6.73 -17.47 -4.71
N LYS A 27 5.92 -17.57 -3.65
CA LYS A 27 4.52 -18.03 -3.73
C LYS A 27 3.62 -17.10 -4.56
N ILE A 28 4.01 -15.84 -4.71
CA ILE A 28 3.26 -14.83 -5.48
C ILE A 28 3.97 -14.36 -6.75
N ARG A 29 5.04 -15.07 -7.18
CA ARG A 29 5.83 -14.76 -8.38
C ARG A 29 5.00 -14.66 -9.66
N HIS A 30 3.92 -15.45 -9.78
CA HIS A 30 3.00 -15.42 -10.93
C HIS A 30 2.31 -14.07 -11.12
N ARG A 31 2.24 -13.22 -10.08
CA ARG A 31 1.65 -11.88 -10.16
C ARG A 31 2.57 -10.88 -10.85
N GLY A 32 3.87 -11.09 -10.75
CA GLY A 32 4.87 -10.17 -11.29
C GLY A 32 6.12 -10.93 -11.76
N PRO A 33 6.06 -11.53 -12.97
CA PRO A 33 7.14 -12.39 -13.46
C PRO A 33 8.36 -11.63 -13.97
N ASP A 34 8.26 -10.30 -14.18
CA ASP A 34 9.30 -9.55 -14.89
C ASP A 34 10.51 -9.24 -14.01
N TRP A 35 10.28 -8.93 -12.73
CA TRP A 35 11.34 -8.55 -11.81
C TRP A 35 11.00 -8.90 -10.36
N SER A 36 12.02 -9.25 -9.58
CA SER A 36 11.91 -9.40 -8.11
C SER A 36 12.86 -8.43 -7.42
N GLY A 37 12.36 -7.72 -6.43
CA GLY A 37 13.14 -6.86 -5.56
C GLY A 37 12.94 -7.19 -4.09
N ILE A 38 13.98 -7.00 -3.29
CA ILE A 38 13.93 -7.18 -1.84
C ILE A 38 14.73 -6.08 -1.14
N TYR A 39 14.13 -5.53 -0.10
CA TYR A 39 14.78 -4.70 0.89
C TYR A 39 14.94 -5.48 2.18
N VAL A 40 16.10 -5.38 2.81
CA VAL A 40 16.41 -5.96 4.12
C VAL A 40 17.15 -4.90 4.93
N GLY A 41 16.55 -4.43 6.01
CA GLY A 41 17.18 -3.43 6.87
C GLY A 41 16.28 -3.02 8.02
N GLY A 42 16.89 -2.46 9.07
CA GLY A 42 16.21 -2.09 10.28
C GLY A 42 15.35 -3.22 10.84
N SER A 43 14.13 -2.93 11.19
CA SER A 43 13.14 -3.91 11.68
C SER A 43 12.19 -4.43 10.57
N ALA A 44 12.59 -4.31 9.27
CA ALA A 44 11.73 -4.61 8.14
C ALA A 44 12.41 -5.44 7.04
N ILE A 45 11.63 -6.28 6.38
CA ILE A 45 11.94 -6.92 5.09
C ILE A 45 10.74 -6.71 4.18
N LEU A 46 10.97 -6.08 3.00
CA LEU A 46 9.95 -5.88 1.98
C LEU A 46 10.38 -6.58 0.69
N ALA A 47 9.50 -7.38 0.13
CA ALA A 47 9.70 -8.04 -1.15
C ALA A 47 8.62 -7.63 -2.15
N HIS A 48 9.03 -7.48 -3.41
CA HIS A 48 8.16 -7.09 -4.50
C HIS A 48 8.38 -7.97 -5.72
N GLU A 49 7.29 -8.50 -6.27
CA GLU A 49 7.24 -9.21 -7.54
C GLU A 49 6.56 -8.31 -8.58
N ARG A 50 7.30 -7.88 -9.58
CA ARG A 50 6.90 -6.82 -10.49
C ARG A 50 6.32 -7.35 -11.80
N LEU A 51 5.14 -6.82 -12.17
CA LEU A 51 4.63 -6.76 -13.53
C LEU A 51 4.87 -5.34 -14.05
N SER A 52 5.73 -5.19 -15.04
CA SER A 52 6.19 -3.89 -15.54
C SER A 52 5.16 -3.26 -16.46
N ILE A 53 4.33 -2.34 -15.95
CA ILE A 53 3.30 -1.62 -16.72
C ILE A 53 3.71 -0.16 -16.91
N VAL A 54 3.96 0.55 -15.80
CA VAL A 54 4.41 1.94 -15.79
C VAL A 54 5.90 1.97 -15.51
N ASP A 55 6.65 2.73 -16.31
CA ASP A 55 8.10 2.90 -16.20
C ASP A 55 8.88 1.56 -16.14
N PRO A 56 8.88 0.76 -17.23
CA PRO A 56 9.55 -0.55 -17.24
C PRO A 56 11.05 -0.47 -16.94
N GLU A 57 11.70 0.62 -17.31
CA GLU A 57 13.15 0.77 -17.24
C GLU A 57 13.66 1.19 -15.85
N SER A 58 12.99 2.16 -15.17
CA SER A 58 13.50 2.72 -13.92
C SER A 58 12.62 2.44 -12.69
N GLY A 59 11.36 2.01 -12.87
CA GLY A 59 10.40 1.77 -11.79
C GLY A 59 10.60 0.49 -10.99
N GLY A 60 11.84 0.02 -10.81
CA GLY A 60 12.17 -1.13 -9.97
C GLY A 60 11.73 -0.91 -8.52
N GLN A 61 11.09 -1.94 -7.91
CA GLN A 61 10.61 -1.88 -6.54
C GLN A 61 11.36 -2.88 -5.64
N PRO A 62 11.47 -2.63 -4.32
CA PRO A 62 10.88 -1.49 -3.56
C PRO A 62 11.42 -0.13 -4.00
N LEU A 63 10.54 0.91 -3.94
CA LEU A 63 10.90 2.30 -4.22
C LEU A 63 11.52 2.94 -2.98
N TYR A 64 12.38 3.94 -3.19
CA TYR A 64 13.07 4.65 -2.12
C TYR A 64 12.85 6.15 -2.22
N SER A 65 12.77 6.82 -1.06
CA SER A 65 12.90 8.27 -1.00
C SER A 65 14.30 8.71 -1.46
N PRO A 66 14.50 9.99 -1.87
CA PRO A 66 15.81 10.50 -2.33
C PRO A 66 16.93 10.33 -1.29
N ASP A 67 16.61 10.45 0.00
CA ASP A 67 17.53 10.25 1.12
C ASP A 67 17.63 8.76 1.54
N ARG A 68 16.89 7.88 0.87
CA ARG A 68 16.79 6.43 1.10
C ARG A 68 16.31 6.01 2.49
N LYS A 69 15.69 6.92 3.23
CA LYS A 69 15.16 6.65 4.58
C LYS A 69 13.78 6.01 4.57
N GLN A 70 12.98 6.28 3.54
CA GLN A 70 11.69 5.61 3.35
C GLN A 70 11.78 4.59 2.23
N VAL A 71 11.22 3.42 2.47
CA VAL A 71 11.17 2.29 1.54
C VAL A 71 9.73 1.86 1.33
N LEU A 72 9.32 1.69 0.07
CA LEU A 72 7.94 1.42 -0.31
C LEU A 72 7.85 0.20 -1.23
N ALA A 73 7.08 -0.80 -0.82
CA ALA A 73 6.60 -1.87 -1.70
C ALA A 73 5.10 -1.65 -1.97
N VAL A 74 4.73 -1.49 -3.24
CA VAL A 74 3.35 -1.19 -3.62
C VAL A 74 2.89 -2.05 -4.80
N ASN A 75 1.66 -2.56 -4.70
CA ASN A 75 0.92 -3.17 -5.79
C ASN A 75 -0.30 -2.29 -6.05
N GLY A 76 -0.37 -1.65 -7.22
CA GLY A 76 -1.48 -0.76 -7.56
C GLY A 76 -1.11 0.28 -8.60
N GLU A 77 -2.02 1.22 -8.79
CA GLU A 77 -1.90 2.36 -9.69
C GLU A 77 -2.47 3.62 -9.02
N ILE A 78 -1.72 4.72 -9.08
CA ILE A 78 -2.15 6.02 -8.56
C ILE A 78 -2.53 6.91 -9.74
N TYR A 79 -3.81 7.07 -9.98
CA TYR A 79 -4.36 7.73 -11.17
C TYR A 79 -4.04 9.23 -11.22
N ASN A 80 -4.04 9.92 -10.09
CA ASN A 80 -3.74 11.34 -9.99
C ASN A 80 -2.25 11.67 -9.76
N HIS A 81 -1.35 10.72 -10.08
CA HIS A 81 0.09 10.89 -9.86
C HIS A 81 0.70 12.09 -10.59
N ARG A 82 0.19 12.44 -11.78
CA ARG A 82 0.67 13.58 -12.58
C ARG A 82 0.42 14.91 -11.87
N ASP A 83 -0.77 15.09 -11.32
CA ASP A 83 -1.14 16.30 -10.57
C ASP A 83 -0.32 16.41 -9.28
N ILE A 84 -0.09 15.28 -8.60
CA ILE A 84 0.75 15.24 -7.40
C ILE A 84 2.19 15.59 -7.77
N ARG A 85 2.78 14.99 -8.82
CA ARG A 85 4.13 15.32 -9.30
C ARG A 85 4.28 16.80 -9.63
N ALA A 86 3.30 17.40 -10.29
CA ALA A 86 3.31 18.82 -10.62
C ALA A 86 3.32 19.71 -9.36
N ARG A 87 2.55 19.37 -8.32
CA ARG A 87 2.51 20.08 -7.03
C ARG A 87 3.83 19.97 -6.25
N TYR A 88 4.57 18.89 -6.44
CA TYR A 88 5.84 18.62 -5.76
C TYR A 88 7.08 18.93 -6.63
N ALA A 89 6.90 19.51 -7.82
CA ALA A 89 7.98 19.98 -8.66
C ALA A 89 8.85 20.98 -7.89
N GLY A 90 10.17 20.74 -7.85
CA GLY A 90 11.13 21.53 -7.08
C GLY A 90 11.10 21.33 -5.55
N LYS A 91 10.19 20.52 -5.01
CA LYS A 91 10.09 20.20 -3.57
C LYS A 91 10.52 18.78 -3.24
N TYR A 92 10.31 17.87 -4.17
CA TYR A 92 10.70 16.47 -4.03
C TYR A 92 11.40 15.99 -5.30
N ALA A 93 12.56 15.36 -5.14
CA ALA A 93 13.38 14.88 -6.25
C ALA A 93 12.96 13.45 -6.62
N PHE A 94 11.93 13.31 -7.44
CA PHE A 94 11.49 11.98 -7.92
C PHE A 94 12.63 11.22 -8.61
N GLN A 95 12.82 9.97 -8.23
CA GLN A 95 13.92 9.11 -8.69
C GLN A 95 13.51 8.24 -9.87
N THR A 96 12.22 7.99 -10.06
CA THR A 96 11.65 7.11 -11.10
C THR A 96 10.49 7.77 -11.82
N GLY A 97 10.06 7.17 -12.93
CA GLY A 97 8.80 7.52 -13.60
C GLY A 97 7.56 6.83 -13.01
N SER A 98 7.73 5.97 -11.98
CA SER A 98 6.62 5.24 -11.37
C SER A 98 5.55 6.18 -10.80
N ASP A 99 4.30 5.90 -11.13
CA ASP A 99 3.13 6.59 -10.57
C ASP A 99 3.06 6.46 -9.04
N CYS A 100 3.50 5.31 -8.51
CA CYS A 100 3.45 5.01 -7.09
C CYS A 100 4.49 5.75 -6.23
N GLU A 101 5.55 6.32 -6.83
CA GLU A 101 6.56 7.07 -6.08
C GLU A 101 5.99 8.31 -5.39
N VAL A 102 4.85 8.83 -5.87
CA VAL A 102 4.19 9.98 -5.23
C VAL A 102 3.74 9.71 -3.79
N ILE A 103 3.58 8.43 -3.42
CA ILE A 103 3.27 8.00 -2.06
C ILE A 103 4.38 8.45 -1.09
N LEU A 104 5.64 8.30 -1.49
CA LEU A 104 6.80 8.71 -0.68
C LEU A 104 6.85 10.24 -0.49
N ALA A 105 6.59 11.00 -1.56
CA ALA A 105 6.56 12.46 -1.51
C ALA A 105 5.45 12.98 -0.58
N LEU A 106 4.26 12.40 -0.71
CA LEU A 106 3.10 12.75 0.11
C LEU A 106 3.29 12.34 1.58
N TYR A 107 3.82 11.15 1.85
CA TYR A 107 4.08 10.67 3.21
C TYR A 107 5.05 11.59 3.95
N LYS A 108 6.14 12.00 3.29
CA LYS A 108 7.13 12.91 3.86
C LYS A 108 6.56 14.28 4.23
N ASP A 109 5.63 14.80 3.44
CA ASP A 109 5.02 16.12 3.65
C ASP A 109 3.87 16.09 4.66
N LYS A 110 3.00 15.08 4.62
CA LYS A 110 1.69 15.09 5.30
C LYS A 110 1.50 14.00 6.36
N GLY A 111 2.48 13.12 6.51
CA GLY A 111 2.32 11.94 7.34
C GLY A 111 1.10 11.14 6.91
N ILE A 112 0.40 10.49 7.84
CA ILE A 112 -0.72 9.57 7.53
C ILE A 112 -1.88 10.20 6.74
N ARG A 113 -2.09 11.51 6.86
CA ARG A 113 -3.20 12.21 6.18
C ARG A 113 -3.09 12.20 4.65
N PHE A 114 -1.93 11.85 4.12
CA PHE A 114 -1.75 11.75 2.67
C PHE A 114 -2.67 10.74 1.99
N LEU A 115 -3.15 9.72 2.72
CA LEU A 115 -4.03 8.68 2.17
C LEU A 115 -5.30 9.27 1.53
N GLU A 116 -5.82 10.37 2.08
CA GLU A 116 -7.02 11.05 1.59
C GLU A 116 -6.80 11.73 0.22
N GLU A 117 -5.54 11.95 -0.18
CA GLU A 117 -5.19 12.56 -1.46
C GLU A 117 -4.96 11.56 -2.59
N LEU A 118 -4.87 10.28 -2.26
CA LEU A 118 -4.66 9.25 -3.25
C LEU A 118 -5.95 8.91 -3.99
N ASN A 119 -5.92 9.05 -5.29
CA ASN A 119 -6.94 8.52 -6.18
C ASN A 119 -6.32 7.36 -6.97
N GLY A 120 -6.77 6.14 -6.68
CA GLY A 120 -6.18 4.93 -7.27
C GLY A 120 -6.67 3.64 -6.64
N ILE A 121 -6.14 2.55 -7.14
CA ILE A 121 -6.28 1.21 -6.56
C ILE A 121 -4.91 0.78 -6.05
N PHE A 122 -4.81 0.42 -4.78
CA PHE A 122 -3.51 0.13 -4.18
C PHE A 122 -3.58 -0.74 -2.93
N ALA A 123 -2.50 -1.48 -2.72
CA ALA A 123 -2.09 -2.02 -1.45
C ALA A 123 -0.58 -1.80 -1.32
N PHE A 124 -0.13 -1.24 -0.23
CA PHE A 124 1.28 -0.96 -0.03
C PHE A 124 1.75 -1.20 1.41
N ALA A 125 3.06 -1.38 1.53
CA ALA A 125 3.78 -1.37 2.79
C ALA A 125 4.94 -0.38 2.67
N LEU A 126 4.99 0.59 3.58
CA LEU A 126 6.02 1.62 3.69
C LEU A 126 6.76 1.43 5.01
N TYR A 127 8.08 1.46 4.95
CA TYR A 127 8.94 1.46 6.13
C TYR A 127 9.73 2.76 6.18
N ASP A 128 9.75 3.39 7.33
CA ASP A 128 10.51 4.61 7.62
C ASP A 128 11.66 4.28 8.58
N GLU A 129 12.88 4.23 8.05
CA GLU A 129 14.08 3.93 8.84
C GLU A 129 14.41 5.01 9.88
N GLU A 130 14.02 6.26 9.62
CA GLU A 130 14.32 7.37 10.54
C GLU A 130 13.54 7.26 11.85
N THR A 131 12.31 6.78 11.75
CA THR A 131 11.42 6.64 12.91
C THR A 131 11.26 5.19 13.37
N ASP A 132 11.87 4.24 12.67
CA ASP A 132 11.69 2.79 12.82
C ASP A 132 10.21 2.41 12.92
N ASP A 133 9.38 3.01 12.02
CA ASP A 133 7.95 2.80 11.98
C ASP A 133 7.52 2.31 10.60
N TYR A 134 6.37 1.67 10.51
CA TYR A 134 5.84 1.20 9.24
C TYR A 134 4.36 1.46 9.10
N LEU A 135 3.94 1.53 7.85
CA LEU A 135 2.58 1.76 7.43
C LEU A 135 2.18 0.74 6.38
N ILE A 136 1.11 0.01 6.63
CA ILE A 136 0.45 -0.84 5.64
C ILE A 136 -0.89 -0.19 5.33
N ALA A 137 -1.26 -0.06 4.06
CA ALA A 137 -2.54 0.53 3.70
C ALA A 137 -3.15 -0.12 2.44
N ARG A 138 -4.47 -0.04 2.35
CA ARG A 138 -5.25 -0.60 1.25
C ARG A 138 -6.27 0.41 0.74
N ASP A 139 -6.52 0.39 -0.56
CA ASP A 139 -7.46 1.27 -1.25
C ASP A 139 -8.90 1.22 -0.66
N PRO A 140 -9.72 2.24 -0.95
CA PRO A 140 -11.05 2.42 -0.35
C PRO A 140 -11.99 1.22 -0.43
N ILE A 141 -11.97 0.49 -1.53
CA ILE A 141 -12.90 -0.62 -1.81
C ILE A 141 -12.20 -1.98 -1.87
N GLY A 142 -10.85 -2.00 -1.73
CA GLY A 142 -10.07 -3.22 -1.69
C GLY A 142 -9.95 -3.93 -3.04
N VAL A 143 -9.82 -3.17 -4.13
CA VAL A 143 -9.57 -3.72 -5.47
C VAL A 143 -8.28 -4.55 -5.46
N ILE A 144 -7.24 -4.01 -4.80
CA ILE A 144 -5.98 -4.73 -4.65
C ILE A 144 -6.07 -5.66 -3.43
N PRO A 145 -5.81 -6.96 -3.59
CA PRO A 145 -5.82 -7.89 -2.47
C PRO A 145 -4.64 -7.66 -1.53
N LEU A 146 -4.90 -7.77 -0.24
CA LEU A 146 -3.90 -7.69 0.82
C LEU A 146 -4.35 -8.50 2.04
N TYR A 147 -3.39 -9.16 2.68
CA TYR A 147 -3.55 -9.93 3.92
C TYR A 147 -2.48 -9.50 4.92
N ILE A 148 -2.82 -9.60 6.20
CA ILE A 148 -1.92 -9.34 7.33
C ILE A 148 -1.89 -10.57 8.23
N GLY A 149 -0.74 -10.84 8.84
CA GLY A 149 -0.60 -11.96 9.76
C GLY A 149 0.37 -11.65 10.89
N ARG A 150 0.40 -12.53 11.90
CA ARG A 150 1.28 -12.43 13.06
C ARG A 150 1.84 -13.78 13.43
N ASP A 151 3.06 -13.80 13.95
CA ASP A 151 3.61 -14.96 14.64
C ASP A 151 3.69 -14.72 16.14
N LYS A 152 4.02 -15.79 16.86
CA LYS A 152 4.18 -15.78 18.34
C LYS A 152 5.34 -14.90 18.81
N ASP A 153 6.29 -14.58 17.95
CA ASP A 153 7.44 -13.74 18.25
C ASP A 153 7.11 -12.24 18.05
N GLY A 154 5.89 -11.91 17.63
CA GLY A 154 5.40 -10.56 17.45
C GLY A 154 5.73 -9.93 16.10
N HIS A 155 6.29 -10.69 15.16
CA HIS A 155 6.49 -10.21 13.80
C HIS A 155 5.15 -10.01 13.10
N ILE A 156 5.06 -8.96 12.30
CA ILE A 156 3.90 -8.67 11.45
C ILE A 156 4.24 -9.05 10.01
N TYR A 157 3.42 -9.90 9.44
CA TYR A 157 3.53 -10.38 8.06
C TYR A 157 2.48 -9.69 7.19
N PHE A 158 2.82 -9.41 5.94
CA PHE A 158 1.85 -8.98 4.94
C PHE A 158 2.10 -9.66 3.61
N GLY A 159 1.04 -9.78 2.80
CA GLY A 159 1.15 -10.37 1.47
C GLY A 159 -0.05 -10.11 0.60
N SER A 160 0.17 -10.03 -0.71
CA SER A 160 -0.90 -9.82 -1.70
C SER A 160 -1.88 -10.99 -1.79
N GLU A 161 -1.46 -12.19 -1.42
CA GLU A 161 -2.31 -13.38 -1.44
C GLU A 161 -2.12 -14.20 -0.15
N LEU A 162 -3.20 -14.84 0.30
CA LEU A 162 -3.20 -15.61 1.54
C LEU A 162 -2.10 -16.66 1.58
N LYS A 163 -1.85 -17.36 0.47
CA LYS A 163 -0.80 -18.38 0.39
C LYS A 163 0.61 -17.85 0.66
N ALA A 164 0.83 -16.54 0.54
CA ALA A 164 2.12 -15.94 0.91
C ALA A 164 2.36 -15.97 2.42
N LEU A 165 1.29 -16.01 3.23
CA LEU A 165 1.36 -16.06 4.68
C LEU A 165 1.27 -17.48 5.24
N GLU A 166 0.59 -18.35 4.53
CA GLU A 166 0.33 -19.74 4.94
C GLU A 166 1.63 -20.52 5.22
N GLY A 167 1.77 -20.99 6.46
CA GLY A 167 2.97 -21.70 6.95
C GLY A 167 4.14 -20.79 7.32
N PHE A 168 3.93 -19.45 7.36
CA PHE A 168 4.95 -18.47 7.75
C PHE A 168 4.60 -17.69 9.02
N CYS A 169 3.32 -17.57 9.35
CA CYS A 169 2.81 -16.95 10.56
C CYS A 169 1.70 -17.80 11.17
N ASP A 170 1.35 -17.53 12.43
CA ASP A 170 0.40 -18.33 13.21
C ASP A 170 -1.05 -17.87 12.99
N GLU A 171 -1.25 -16.57 12.83
CA GLU A 171 -2.54 -15.94 12.61
C GLU A 171 -2.49 -15.07 11.37
N TYR A 172 -3.55 -15.06 10.58
CA TYR A 172 -3.67 -14.19 9.42
C TYR A 172 -5.13 -13.90 9.08
N GLU A 173 -5.35 -12.70 8.53
CA GLU A 173 -6.66 -12.23 8.13
C GLU A 173 -6.59 -11.35 6.86
N PRO A 174 -7.72 -11.17 6.14
CA PRO A 174 -7.80 -10.17 5.09
C PRO A 174 -7.58 -8.76 5.66
N PHE A 175 -6.74 -7.96 5.00
CA PHE A 175 -6.58 -6.55 5.33
C PHE A 175 -7.82 -5.76 4.87
N LEU A 176 -8.45 -5.02 5.77
CA LEU A 176 -9.72 -4.34 5.48
C LEU A 176 -9.56 -3.22 4.43
N PRO A 177 -10.49 -3.12 3.45
CA PRO A 177 -10.55 -2.00 2.52
C PRO A 177 -10.68 -0.64 3.24
N GLY A 178 -10.03 0.40 2.72
CA GLY A 178 -10.09 1.74 3.31
C GLY A 178 -9.47 1.85 4.70
N HIS A 179 -8.56 0.93 5.03
CA HIS A 179 -7.86 0.94 6.31
C HIS A 179 -6.35 1.06 6.12
N TYR A 180 -5.69 1.49 7.19
CA TYR A 180 -4.25 1.40 7.36
C TYR A 180 -3.91 0.73 8.69
N TYR A 181 -2.73 0.12 8.75
CA TYR A 181 -2.12 -0.40 9.98
C TYR A 181 -0.81 0.35 10.22
N ARG A 182 -0.63 0.89 11.40
CA ARG A 182 0.58 1.61 11.78
C ARG A 182 1.34 0.85 12.86
N GLY A 183 2.63 0.63 12.63
CA GLY A 183 3.48 -0.19 13.49
C GLY A 183 3.51 0.26 14.94
N ARG A 184 3.80 1.53 15.19
CA ARG A 184 3.87 2.12 16.55
C ARG A 184 2.56 2.06 17.33
N GLU A 185 1.42 1.95 16.64
CA GLU A 185 0.10 1.90 17.27
C GLU A 185 -0.40 0.47 17.43
N GLY A 186 0.17 -0.47 16.67
CA GLY A 186 -0.14 -1.90 16.74
C GLY A 186 -1.57 -2.26 16.36
N LYS A 187 -2.27 -1.39 15.62
CA LYS A 187 -3.68 -1.59 15.28
C LYS A 187 -4.05 -1.03 13.92
N MET A 188 -5.18 -1.51 13.40
CA MET A 188 -5.78 -1.06 12.15
C MET A 188 -6.73 0.11 12.39
N HIS A 189 -6.67 1.09 11.49
CA HIS A 189 -7.51 2.28 11.50
C HIS A 189 -8.21 2.44 10.17
N ARG A 190 -9.46 2.88 10.19
CA ARG A 190 -10.17 3.29 8.98
C ARG A 190 -9.73 4.72 8.61
N TRP A 191 -9.27 4.92 7.37
CA TRP A 191 -8.93 6.23 6.81
C TRP A 191 -9.97 6.74 5.80
N TYR A 192 -10.73 5.82 5.19
CA TYR A 192 -11.75 6.17 4.21
C TYR A 192 -13.14 6.06 4.81
N THR A 193 -13.85 7.19 4.89
CA THR A 193 -15.24 7.27 5.37
C THR A 193 -16.04 8.15 4.44
N ARG A 194 -17.25 7.72 4.09
CA ARG A 194 -18.22 8.46 3.27
C ARG A 194 -19.61 8.26 3.85
N ASP A 195 -20.50 9.23 3.64
CA ASP A 195 -21.85 9.24 4.18
C ASP A 195 -22.65 7.99 3.80
N TRP A 196 -22.46 7.47 2.58
CA TRP A 196 -23.12 6.26 2.09
C TRP A 196 -22.68 4.96 2.80
N MET A 197 -21.63 5.00 3.61
CA MET A 197 -21.17 3.85 4.41
C MET A 197 -21.95 3.70 5.73
N ASP A 198 -22.72 4.70 6.12
CA ASP A 198 -23.65 4.63 7.24
C ASP A 198 -25.06 4.41 6.70
N TYR A 199 -25.59 3.20 6.91
CA TYR A 199 -26.94 2.83 6.43
C TYR A 199 -28.02 3.78 6.98
N ALA A 200 -27.89 4.24 8.21
CA ALA A 200 -28.86 5.14 8.83
C ALA A 200 -28.79 6.58 8.23
N ALA A 201 -27.64 6.96 7.69
CA ALA A 201 -27.43 8.24 7.03
C ALA A 201 -27.81 8.21 5.53
N VAL A 202 -27.89 7.02 4.93
CA VAL A 202 -28.30 6.86 3.53
C VAL A 202 -29.81 7.12 3.44
N LYS A 203 -30.19 8.29 2.96
CA LYS A 203 -31.57 8.61 2.61
C LYS A 203 -32.00 7.76 1.42
N ASP A 204 -33.29 7.45 1.38
CA ASP A 204 -33.89 6.79 0.21
C ASP A 204 -33.58 7.63 -1.03
N ASN A 205 -32.73 7.10 -1.91
CA ASN A 205 -32.30 7.76 -3.15
C ASN A 205 -33.32 7.58 -4.28
N TYR A 206 -34.55 7.13 -3.96
CA TYR A 206 -35.62 7.06 -4.93
C TYR A 206 -36.07 8.48 -5.30
N THR A 207 -35.48 9.00 -6.35
CA THR A 207 -35.91 10.25 -6.99
C THR A 207 -36.79 9.88 -8.19
N PRO A 208 -38.06 10.30 -8.25
CA PRO A 208 -38.91 10.07 -9.41
C PRO A 208 -38.22 10.49 -10.70
N ALA A 209 -38.47 9.80 -11.80
CA ALA A 209 -37.78 10.04 -13.08
C ALA A 209 -37.93 11.52 -13.57
N ALA A 210 -39.04 12.16 -13.22
CA ALA A 210 -39.27 13.58 -13.55
C ALA A 210 -38.32 14.54 -12.83
N GLU A 211 -37.92 14.22 -11.59
CA GLU A 211 -37.03 15.07 -10.79
C GLU A 211 -35.55 14.82 -11.14
N ARG A 212 -35.18 13.57 -11.55
CA ARG A 212 -33.82 13.23 -12.01
C ARG A 212 -33.43 14.02 -13.26
N ASN A 213 -34.38 14.30 -14.14
CA ASN A 213 -34.12 15.05 -15.36
C ASN A 213 -34.04 16.56 -15.13
N ALA A 214 -34.52 17.07 -13.98
CA ALA A 214 -34.48 18.47 -13.61
C ALA A 214 -33.22 18.87 -12.80
N ALA A 215 -32.50 17.93 -12.24
CA ALA A 215 -31.26 18.20 -11.48
C ALA A 215 -30.09 18.44 -12.44
N PRO A 216 -29.33 19.55 -12.33
CA PRO A 216 -28.10 19.71 -13.08
C PRO A 216 -27.16 18.62 -12.67
N ALA A 217 -26.55 17.94 -13.64
CA ALA A 217 -25.55 16.90 -13.42
C ALA A 217 -24.32 17.51 -12.72
N SER A 218 -24.35 17.57 -11.40
CA SER A 218 -23.15 17.79 -10.59
C SER A 218 -22.41 16.46 -10.46
N ILE A 219 -21.74 16.08 -11.54
CA ILE A 219 -20.70 15.06 -11.44
C ILE A 219 -19.53 15.75 -10.74
N GLY A 220 -19.46 15.57 -9.44
CA GLY A 220 -18.28 15.94 -8.66
C GLY A 220 -17.06 15.19 -9.21
N ARG A 221 -16.09 15.95 -9.64
CA ARG A 221 -14.75 15.48 -10.02
C ARG A 221 -13.97 15.03 -8.79
#